data_e116b79ad1ea54e29cd8c788c19d68ac
#
_entry.id   e116b79ad1ea54e29cd8c788c19d68ac
#
_cell.length_a   1.000
_cell.length_b   1.000
_cell.length_c   1.000
_cell.angle_alpha   90.00
_cell.angle_beta   90.00
_cell.angle_gamma   90.00
#
_symmetry.space_group_name_H-M   'P 1'
#
loop_
_entity.id
_entity.type
_entity.pdbx_description
1 polymer ?
#
loop_
_entity_poly.entity_id
_entity_poly.type
_entity_poly.pdbx_seq_one_letter_code
_entity_poly.pdbx_strand_id
1 'polypeptide(L)'
;MICSVLLYPVMKNTKFGLDLKGGFEILYEVKDVNGKKVSKDAVTNTYKTILKRIDILGVSEPEIAIEGNNIRIQLAGVKDKKQAKETLSSMANLTFRNSKDELVMTSDVLKPNGVKVKADENNIGYYYLTLDIKDVDTFHKKTEEIRKSDSNVMVIWLDYDEERDSFKKEQKDCGSLGNSRCISYASINGELTTNTV
;
A
#
# COMPACT_ATOMS: atom_id res chain seq x y z
N MET A 1 -2.90 49.45 19.07
CA MET A 1 -3.11 48.87 17.73
C MET A 1 -1.88 48.16 17.12
N ILE A 2 -0.65 48.39 17.57
CA ILE A 2 0.57 47.80 17.00
C ILE A 2 0.74 46.31 17.41
N CYS A 3 0.23 45.91 18.59
CA CYS A 3 0.38 44.54 19.07
C CYS A 3 -0.38 43.47 18.25
N SER A 4 -1.51 43.82 17.62
CA SER A 4 -2.32 42.87 16.84
C SER A 4 -1.68 42.49 15.50
N VAL A 5 -0.86 43.37 14.93
CA VAL A 5 -0.22 43.13 13.63
C VAL A 5 1.00 42.18 13.77
N LEU A 6 1.68 42.19 14.92
CA LEU A 6 2.81 41.31 15.21
C LEU A 6 2.40 39.87 15.59
N LEU A 7 1.20 39.67 16.12
CA LEU A 7 0.68 38.36 16.47
C LEU A 7 0.22 37.53 15.29
N TYR A 8 -0.20 38.16 14.19
CA TYR A 8 -0.73 37.49 13.00
C TYR A 8 0.28 36.52 12.32
N PRO A 9 1.55 36.92 12.04
CA PRO A 9 2.53 36.02 11.45
C PRO A 9 2.98 34.89 12.41
N VAL A 10 2.96 35.13 13.72
CA VAL A 10 3.30 34.13 14.71
C VAL A 10 2.22 33.04 14.77
N MET A 11 0.96 33.40 14.75
CA MET A 11 -0.16 32.43 14.74
C MET A 11 -0.22 31.62 13.43
N LYS A 12 0.22 32.18 12.30
CA LYS A 12 0.22 31.52 11.00
C LYS A 12 1.32 30.48 10.84
N ASN A 13 2.42 30.64 11.57
CA ASN A 13 3.61 29.76 11.50
C ASN A 13 3.75 28.82 12.71
N THR A 14 2.88 28.88 13.70
CA THR A 14 2.91 27.94 14.84
C THR A 14 2.33 26.60 14.40
N LYS A 15 3.17 25.56 14.41
CA LYS A 15 2.72 24.17 14.29
C LYS A 15 2.03 23.78 15.60
N PHE A 16 0.70 23.80 15.59
CA PHE A 16 -0.07 23.30 16.72
C PHE A 16 0.13 21.79 16.85
N GLY A 17 0.42 21.32 18.06
CA GLY A 17 0.52 19.90 18.34
C GLY A 17 -0.78 19.14 18.06
N LEU A 18 -0.72 17.82 18.02
CA LEU A 18 -1.85 16.91 17.77
C LEU A 18 -3.07 17.18 18.66
N ASP A 19 -2.85 17.61 19.90
CA ASP A 19 -3.91 17.90 20.87
C ASP A 19 -4.81 19.08 20.46
N LEU A 20 -4.22 20.08 19.81
CA LEU A 20 -4.95 21.27 19.35
C LEU A 20 -5.58 21.08 17.96
N LYS A 21 -5.02 20.20 17.12
CA LYS A 21 -5.55 19.87 15.79
C LYS A 21 -6.53 18.69 15.82
N GLY A 22 -6.75 18.06 16.97
CA GLY A 22 -7.64 16.90 17.09
C GLY A 22 -7.09 15.68 16.36
N GLY A 23 -5.85 15.29 16.63
CA GLY A 23 -5.18 14.14 16.06
C GLY A 23 -5.04 12.95 17.02
N PHE A 24 -4.31 11.93 16.55
CA PHE A 24 -3.85 10.81 17.37
C PHE A 24 -2.51 10.29 16.86
N GLU A 25 -1.78 9.64 17.75
CA GLU A 25 -0.52 8.97 17.45
C GLU A 25 -0.69 7.45 17.60
N ILE A 26 -0.07 6.70 16.69
CA ILE A 26 0.05 5.25 16.79
C ILE A 26 1.51 4.88 16.62
N LEU A 27 1.98 3.95 17.45
CA LEU A 27 3.28 3.31 17.31
C LEU A 27 3.04 1.84 16.93
N TYR A 28 3.43 1.47 15.68
CA TYR A 28 3.39 0.09 15.21
C TYR A 28 4.75 -0.56 15.41
N GLU A 29 4.76 -1.76 15.97
CA GLU A 29 5.93 -2.63 16.00
C GLU A 29 5.83 -3.63 14.85
N VAL A 30 6.78 -3.60 13.93
CA VAL A 30 6.88 -4.60 12.85
C VAL A 30 7.49 -5.87 13.42
N LYS A 31 6.76 -6.99 13.30
CA LYS A 31 7.20 -8.32 13.78
C LYS A 31 7.29 -9.29 12.60
N ASP A 32 8.28 -10.17 12.64
CA ASP A 32 8.33 -11.31 11.73
C ASP A 32 7.35 -12.38 12.19
N VAL A 33 6.57 -12.93 11.25
CA VAL A 33 5.56 -13.98 11.55
C VAL A 33 6.19 -15.24 12.14
N ASN A 34 7.45 -15.52 11.83
CA ASN A 34 8.18 -16.70 12.29
C ASN A 34 9.11 -16.40 13.48
N GLY A 35 9.01 -15.23 14.10
CA GLY A 35 9.83 -14.83 15.25
C GLY A 35 11.30 -14.57 14.92
N LYS A 36 11.65 -14.45 13.64
CA LYS A 36 13.01 -14.09 13.19
C LYS A 36 13.26 -12.61 13.34
N LYS A 37 14.53 -12.21 13.23
CA LYS A 37 14.90 -10.81 13.22
C LYS A 37 14.25 -10.10 12.03
N VAL A 38 13.52 -9.02 12.29
CA VAL A 38 12.86 -8.20 11.27
C VAL A 38 13.90 -7.60 10.33
N SER A 39 13.71 -7.76 9.04
CA SER A 39 14.57 -7.16 8.02
C SER A 39 14.22 -5.69 7.82
N LYS A 40 15.22 -4.88 7.38
CA LYS A 40 14.95 -3.48 7.02
C LYS A 40 13.93 -3.36 5.89
N ASP A 41 13.94 -4.31 4.95
CA ASP A 41 12.99 -4.35 3.84
C ASP A 41 11.55 -4.60 4.33
N ALA A 42 11.37 -5.47 5.34
CA ALA A 42 10.06 -5.70 5.94
C ALA A 42 9.51 -4.41 6.58
N VAL A 43 10.35 -3.66 7.31
CA VAL A 43 9.96 -2.37 7.89
C VAL A 43 9.61 -1.36 6.79
N THR A 44 10.44 -1.27 5.75
CA THR A 44 10.22 -0.36 4.62
C THR A 44 8.94 -0.70 3.85
N ASN A 45 8.66 -1.97 3.62
CA ASN A 45 7.43 -2.41 2.93
C ASN A 45 6.19 -2.13 3.78
N THR A 46 6.26 -2.39 5.09
CA THR A 46 5.18 -2.02 6.02
C THR A 46 4.93 -0.52 6.02
N TYR A 47 5.97 0.29 6.06
CA TYR A 47 5.89 1.75 5.96
C TYR A 47 5.17 2.19 4.67
N LYS A 48 5.54 1.63 3.51
CA LYS A 48 4.87 1.94 2.22
C LYS A 48 3.39 1.55 2.21
N THR A 49 3.05 0.39 2.80
CA THR A 49 1.65 -0.04 2.94
C THR A 49 0.85 0.93 3.79
N ILE A 50 1.42 1.37 4.92
CA ILE A 50 0.79 2.33 5.81
C ILE A 50 0.60 3.68 5.12
N LEU A 51 1.62 4.19 4.40
CA LEU A 51 1.51 5.41 3.60
C LEU A 51 0.32 5.34 2.65
N LYS A 52 0.22 4.26 1.87
CA LYS A 52 -0.87 4.09 0.90
C LYS A 52 -2.25 4.09 1.56
N ARG A 53 -2.38 3.49 2.73
CA ARG A 53 -3.62 3.51 3.50
C ARG A 53 -3.97 4.89 4.06
N ILE A 54 -2.98 5.66 4.46
CA ILE A 54 -3.18 7.04 4.93
C ILE A 54 -3.64 7.94 3.77
N ASP A 55 -3.06 7.76 2.59
CA ASP A 55 -3.48 8.47 1.37
C ASP A 55 -4.95 8.15 1.04
N ILE A 56 -5.35 6.87 1.12
CA ILE A 56 -6.73 6.43 0.91
C ILE A 56 -7.68 7.03 1.95
N LEU A 57 -7.24 7.20 3.19
CA LEU A 57 -8.03 7.86 4.25
C LEU A 57 -8.18 9.37 4.02
N GLY A 58 -7.46 9.94 3.04
CA GLY A 58 -7.50 11.35 2.72
C GLY A 58 -6.96 12.27 3.82
N VAL A 59 -6.05 11.76 4.66
CA VAL A 59 -5.45 12.54 5.73
C VAL A 59 -4.38 13.45 5.15
N SER A 60 -4.54 14.75 5.36
CA SER A 60 -3.55 15.76 4.94
C SER A 60 -2.40 15.80 5.94
N GLU A 61 -1.17 15.90 5.41
CA GLU A 61 0.07 16.11 6.18
C GLU A 61 0.28 15.08 7.32
N PRO A 62 0.32 13.77 7.03
CA PRO A 62 0.67 12.78 8.04
C PRO A 62 2.16 12.91 8.41
N GLU A 63 2.50 12.84 9.69
CA GLU A 63 3.89 12.70 10.12
C GLU A 63 4.18 11.23 10.40
N ILE A 64 5.12 10.64 9.64
CA ILE A 64 5.46 9.22 9.75
C ILE A 64 6.98 9.09 9.86
N ALA A 65 7.42 8.36 10.89
CA ALA A 65 8.84 8.12 11.15
C ALA A 65 9.10 6.62 11.38
N ILE A 66 10.22 6.12 10.83
CA ILE A 66 10.72 4.77 11.11
C ILE A 66 11.71 4.88 12.28
N GLU A 67 11.42 4.16 13.37
CA GLU A 67 12.22 4.11 14.59
C GLU A 67 12.69 2.67 14.84
N GLY A 68 13.79 2.26 14.21
CA GLY A 68 14.26 0.87 14.26
C GLY A 68 13.25 -0.08 13.62
N ASN A 69 12.63 -0.95 14.40
CA ASN A 69 11.56 -1.85 13.95
C ASN A 69 10.16 -1.26 14.15
N ASN A 70 10.06 -0.04 14.65
CA ASN A 70 8.79 0.62 14.89
C ASN A 70 8.51 1.67 13.82
N ILE A 71 7.24 1.90 13.56
CA ILE A 71 6.74 2.97 12.69
C ILE A 71 5.82 3.84 13.53
N ARG A 72 6.23 5.08 13.76
CA ARG A 72 5.44 6.10 14.45
C ARG A 72 4.61 6.84 13.42
N ILE A 73 3.32 6.98 13.68
CA ILE A 73 2.36 7.65 12.80
C ILE A 73 1.60 8.68 13.61
N GLN A 74 1.61 9.92 13.15
CA GLN A 74 0.85 11.01 13.72
C GLN A 74 -0.12 11.55 12.66
N LEU A 75 -1.40 11.48 12.95
CA LEU A 75 -2.48 11.92 12.06
C LEU A 75 -3.26 13.05 12.71
N ALA A 76 -3.26 14.21 12.07
CA ALA A 76 -4.05 15.37 12.49
C ALA A 76 -5.36 15.46 11.70
N GLY A 77 -6.42 15.98 12.34
CA GLY A 77 -7.69 16.28 11.66
C GLY A 77 -8.53 15.07 11.22
N VAL A 78 -8.25 13.89 11.74
CA VAL A 78 -9.00 12.66 11.42
C VAL A 78 -10.37 12.70 12.11
N LYS A 79 -11.45 12.64 11.32
CA LYS A 79 -12.84 12.69 11.82
C LYS A 79 -13.21 11.43 12.59
N ASP A 80 -12.89 10.26 12.05
CA ASP A 80 -13.14 8.97 12.70
C ASP A 80 -11.83 8.27 13.05
N LYS A 81 -11.38 8.48 14.29
CA LYS A 81 -10.16 7.87 14.84
C LYS A 81 -10.23 6.34 14.90
N LYS A 82 -11.43 5.79 15.14
CA LYS A 82 -11.64 4.34 15.26
C LYS A 82 -11.47 3.67 13.90
N GLN A 83 -12.18 4.18 12.90
CA GLN A 83 -12.08 3.68 11.53
C GLN A 83 -10.65 3.79 10.99
N ALA A 84 -9.99 4.94 11.19
CA ALA A 84 -8.60 5.12 10.76
C ALA A 84 -7.66 4.11 11.42
N LYS A 85 -7.80 3.89 12.73
CA LYS A 85 -7.00 2.91 13.47
C LYS A 85 -7.24 1.48 12.98
N GLU A 86 -8.48 1.10 12.72
CA GLU A 86 -8.86 -0.21 12.18
C GLU A 86 -8.28 -0.42 10.78
N THR A 87 -8.42 0.56 9.88
CA THR A 87 -7.86 0.52 8.51
C THR A 87 -6.35 0.39 8.53
N LEU A 88 -5.67 1.15 9.38
CA LEU A 88 -4.21 1.09 9.47
C LEU A 88 -3.69 -0.20 10.11
N SER A 89 -4.44 -0.79 11.04
CA SER A 89 -4.06 -2.00 11.78
C SER A 89 -4.43 -3.29 11.06
N SER A 90 -5.32 -3.25 10.06
CA SER A 90 -5.71 -4.44 9.31
C SER A 90 -4.51 -5.04 8.58
N MET A 91 -4.48 -6.35 8.42
CA MET A 91 -3.50 -6.99 7.53
C MET A 91 -3.76 -6.54 6.09
N ALA A 92 -2.67 -6.30 5.34
CA ALA A 92 -2.77 -5.96 3.94
C ALA A 92 -3.41 -7.12 3.16
N ASN A 93 -4.55 -6.86 2.55
CA ASN A 93 -5.24 -7.85 1.72
C ASN A 93 -4.87 -7.62 0.26
N LEU A 94 -3.95 -8.44 -0.25
CA LEU A 94 -3.61 -8.44 -1.65
C LEU A 94 -4.55 -9.35 -2.41
N THR A 95 -5.15 -8.80 -3.47
CA THR A 95 -5.97 -9.57 -4.40
C THR A 95 -5.45 -9.42 -5.82
N PHE A 96 -5.50 -10.51 -6.56
CA PHE A 96 -5.20 -10.55 -7.99
C PHE A 96 -6.54 -10.62 -8.72
N ARG A 97 -6.77 -9.65 -9.59
CA ARG A 97 -8.03 -9.53 -10.35
C ARG A 97 -7.75 -9.43 -11.84
N ASN A 98 -8.73 -9.75 -12.65
CA ASN A 98 -8.64 -9.52 -14.09
C ASN A 98 -9.01 -8.06 -14.44
N SER A 99 -8.97 -7.71 -15.70
CA SER A 99 -9.33 -6.36 -16.19
C SER A 99 -10.81 -5.97 -16.00
N LYS A 100 -11.67 -6.93 -15.65
CA LYS A 100 -13.08 -6.72 -15.32
C LYS A 100 -13.32 -6.65 -13.81
N ASP A 101 -12.25 -6.53 -13.02
CA ASP A 101 -12.26 -6.50 -11.56
C ASP A 101 -12.73 -7.80 -10.88
N GLU A 102 -12.87 -8.91 -11.62
CA GLU A 102 -13.23 -10.20 -11.06
C GLU A 102 -12.06 -10.81 -10.29
N LEU A 103 -12.32 -11.34 -9.11
CA LEU A 103 -11.30 -11.98 -8.25
C LEU A 103 -10.77 -13.26 -8.91
N VAL A 104 -9.46 -13.33 -9.10
CA VAL A 104 -8.78 -14.50 -9.66
C VAL A 104 -8.11 -15.31 -8.55
N MET A 105 -7.37 -14.66 -7.66
CA MET A 105 -6.72 -15.28 -6.51
C MET A 105 -6.41 -14.24 -5.41
N THR A 106 -6.14 -14.74 -4.22
CA THR A 106 -5.75 -13.93 -3.06
C THR A 106 -4.27 -14.08 -2.74
N SER A 107 -3.79 -13.37 -1.72
CA SER A 107 -2.40 -13.48 -1.24
C SER A 107 -2.02 -14.86 -0.71
N ASP A 108 -2.97 -15.79 -0.56
CA ASP A 108 -2.72 -17.15 -0.05
C ASP A 108 -1.78 -17.97 -0.96
N VAL A 109 -1.72 -17.60 -2.25
CA VAL A 109 -0.79 -18.21 -3.22
C VAL A 109 0.66 -17.77 -3.03
N LEU A 110 0.90 -16.74 -2.22
CA LEU A 110 2.22 -16.17 -1.98
C LEU A 110 2.87 -16.76 -0.71
N LYS A 111 4.19 -16.74 -0.69
CA LYS A 111 4.95 -17.00 0.55
C LYS A 111 4.78 -15.82 1.51
N PRO A 112 4.91 -16.04 2.83
CA PRO A 112 5.00 -14.94 3.79
C PRO A 112 6.10 -13.96 3.36
N ASN A 113 5.78 -12.65 3.32
CA ASN A 113 6.67 -11.60 2.79
C ASN A 113 7.12 -11.83 1.34
N GLY A 114 6.33 -12.54 0.56
CA GLY A 114 6.64 -12.91 -0.82
C GLY A 114 6.48 -11.79 -1.84
N VAL A 115 6.05 -10.60 -1.43
CA VAL A 115 5.95 -9.42 -2.31
C VAL A 115 7.13 -8.50 -2.05
N LYS A 116 7.93 -8.23 -3.08
CA LYS A 116 9.11 -7.35 -2.99
C LYS A 116 9.08 -6.33 -4.12
N VAL A 117 9.43 -5.11 -3.80
CA VAL A 117 9.64 -4.04 -4.79
C VAL A 117 11.12 -3.90 -5.01
N LYS A 118 11.58 -4.03 -6.25
CA LYS A 118 12.97 -3.82 -6.64
C LYS A 118 13.06 -2.64 -7.60
N ALA A 119 14.10 -1.82 -7.43
CA ALA A 119 14.43 -0.80 -8.42
C ALA A 119 14.97 -1.47 -9.69
N ASP A 120 14.62 -0.91 -10.84
CA ASP A 120 15.24 -1.32 -12.09
C ASP A 120 16.66 -0.72 -12.17
N GLU A 121 17.67 -1.57 -12.22
CA GLU A 121 19.07 -1.13 -12.25
C GLU A 121 19.44 -0.43 -13.59
N ASN A 122 18.66 -0.68 -14.64
CA ASN A 122 18.92 -0.12 -15.98
C ASN A 122 18.12 1.14 -16.26
N ASN A 123 17.04 1.39 -15.50
CA ASN A 123 16.13 2.53 -15.70
C ASN A 123 15.88 3.26 -14.39
N ILE A 124 16.53 4.38 -14.18
CA ILE A 124 16.40 5.19 -12.97
C ILE A 124 14.95 5.67 -12.81
N GLY A 125 14.36 5.37 -11.63
CA GLY A 125 12.99 5.77 -11.30
C GLY A 125 11.92 4.72 -11.64
N TYR A 126 12.30 3.61 -12.27
CA TYR A 126 11.41 2.49 -12.51
C TYR A 126 11.56 1.41 -11.42
N TYR A 127 10.46 0.78 -11.10
CA TYR A 127 10.39 -0.28 -10.08
C TYR A 127 9.59 -1.46 -10.65
N TYR A 128 9.99 -2.66 -10.30
CA TYR A 128 9.22 -3.86 -10.60
C TYR A 128 8.86 -4.62 -9.33
N LEU A 129 7.74 -5.30 -9.40
CA LEU A 129 7.22 -6.12 -8.32
C LEU A 129 7.69 -7.55 -8.52
N THR A 130 8.27 -8.14 -7.49
CA THR A 130 8.63 -9.56 -7.48
C THR A 130 7.71 -10.29 -6.53
N LEU A 131 7.13 -11.40 -6.99
CA LEU A 131 6.23 -12.24 -6.23
C LEU A 131 6.88 -13.60 -5.98
N ASP A 132 7.07 -13.96 -4.72
CA ASP A 132 7.53 -15.30 -4.31
C ASP A 132 6.30 -16.20 -4.11
N ILE A 133 6.10 -17.13 -5.03
CA ILE A 133 4.91 -17.99 -5.08
C ILE A 133 5.10 -19.19 -4.14
N LYS A 134 4.08 -19.49 -3.34
CA LYS A 134 4.00 -20.68 -2.48
C LYS A 134 3.28 -21.80 -3.20
N ASP A 135 2.11 -21.50 -3.76
CA ASP A 135 1.27 -22.46 -4.49
C ASP A 135 1.41 -22.21 -5.99
N VAL A 136 2.44 -22.83 -6.58
CA VAL A 136 2.80 -22.66 -7.99
C VAL A 136 1.73 -23.21 -8.92
N ASP A 137 1.11 -24.33 -8.55
CA ASP A 137 0.12 -25.01 -9.39
C ASP A 137 -1.14 -24.17 -9.53
N THR A 138 -1.65 -23.63 -8.40
CA THR A 138 -2.80 -22.72 -8.41
C THR A 138 -2.46 -21.43 -9.15
N PHE A 139 -1.30 -20.86 -8.90
CA PHE A 139 -0.87 -19.63 -9.58
C PHE A 139 -0.77 -19.84 -11.11
N HIS A 140 -0.12 -20.91 -11.55
CA HIS A 140 0.00 -21.27 -12.96
C HIS A 140 -1.36 -21.46 -13.62
N LYS A 141 -2.24 -22.28 -13.01
CA LYS A 141 -3.58 -22.51 -13.53
C LYS A 141 -4.38 -21.20 -13.69
N LYS A 142 -4.33 -20.34 -12.70
CA LYS A 142 -5.06 -19.08 -12.69
C LYS A 142 -4.50 -18.05 -13.68
N THR A 143 -3.19 -17.97 -13.82
CA THR A 143 -2.57 -17.10 -14.83
C THR A 143 -2.83 -17.59 -16.25
N GLU A 144 -2.92 -18.92 -16.47
CA GLU A 144 -3.32 -19.49 -17.75
C GLU A 144 -4.81 -19.19 -18.09
N GLU A 145 -5.70 -19.20 -17.10
CA GLU A 145 -7.08 -18.75 -17.28
C GLU A 145 -7.15 -17.30 -17.77
N ILE A 146 -6.34 -16.40 -17.15
CA ILE A 146 -6.22 -15.00 -17.57
C ILE A 146 -5.64 -14.90 -18.99
N ARG A 147 -4.54 -15.61 -19.28
CA ARG A 147 -3.88 -15.57 -20.58
C ARG A 147 -4.83 -15.95 -21.74
N LYS A 148 -5.75 -16.86 -21.49
CA LYS A 148 -6.74 -17.34 -22.46
C LYS A 148 -8.02 -16.50 -22.51
N SER A 149 -8.18 -15.54 -21.62
CA SER A 149 -9.35 -14.65 -21.61
C SER A 149 -9.21 -13.52 -22.64
N ASP A 150 -10.30 -12.82 -22.93
CA ASP A 150 -10.32 -11.69 -23.87
C ASP A 150 -9.34 -10.57 -23.52
N SER A 151 -9.07 -10.43 -22.24
CA SER A 151 -8.05 -9.50 -21.74
C SER A 151 -7.07 -10.28 -20.86
N ASN A 152 -5.85 -10.42 -21.37
CA ASN A 152 -4.75 -11.12 -20.70
C ASN A 152 -4.10 -10.29 -19.57
N VAL A 153 -4.84 -9.38 -18.95
CA VAL A 153 -4.33 -8.47 -17.92
C VAL A 153 -4.65 -9.01 -16.52
N MET A 154 -3.61 -9.09 -15.70
CA MET A 154 -3.70 -9.33 -14.27
C MET A 154 -3.40 -8.04 -13.51
N VAL A 155 -4.27 -7.69 -12.58
CA VAL A 155 -4.18 -6.48 -11.76
C VAL A 155 -3.99 -6.87 -10.29
N ILE A 156 -3.06 -6.23 -9.62
CA ILE A 156 -2.76 -6.46 -8.20
C ILE A 156 -3.32 -5.28 -7.40
N TRP A 157 -4.19 -5.60 -6.47
CA TRP A 157 -4.85 -4.63 -5.63
C TRP A 157 -4.48 -4.82 -4.14
N LEU A 158 -4.34 -3.70 -3.44
CA LEU A 158 -4.24 -3.64 -1.99
C LEU A 158 -5.58 -3.20 -1.39
N ASP A 159 -6.18 -4.03 -0.55
CA ASP A 159 -7.44 -3.72 0.14
C ASP A 159 -8.57 -3.29 -0.83
N TYR A 160 -8.73 -4.04 -1.92
CA TYR A 160 -9.74 -3.76 -2.97
C TYR A 160 -11.15 -3.60 -2.40
N ASP A 161 -11.86 -2.59 -2.85
CA ASP A 161 -13.21 -2.23 -2.45
C ASP A 161 -14.13 -2.22 -3.70
N GLU A 162 -15.10 -3.13 -3.74
CA GLU A 162 -15.98 -3.34 -4.91
C GLU A 162 -16.84 -2.12 -5.26
N GLU A 163 -17.16 -1.27 -4.28
CA GLU A 163 -18.00 -0.09 -4.51
C GLU A 163 -17.20 1.09 -5.10
N ARG A 164 -15.91 1.14 -4.85
CA ARG A 164 -15.06 2.31 -5.17
C ARG A 164 -14.04 2.05 -6.26
N ASP A 165 -13.38 0.89 -6.20
CA ASP A 165 -12.22 0.60 -7.03
C ASP A 165 -12.62 -0.06 -8.35
N SER A 166 -11.98 0.35 -9.43
CA SER A 166 -12.16 -0.28 -10.74
C SER A 166 -10.94 -0.05 -11.62
N PHE A 167 -10.40 -1.10 -12.19
CA PHE A 167 -9.25 -1.02 -13.08
C PHE A 167 -9.50 -0.12 -14.28
N LYS A 168 -10.69 -0.15 -14.85
CA LYS A 168 -11.07 0.70 -15.98
C LYS A 168 -10.94 2.19 -15.67
N LYS A 169 -11.21 2.60 -14.43
CA LYS A 169 -11.13 3.99 -13.98
C LYS A 169 -9.72 4.38 -13.55
N GLU A 170 -9.01 3.45 -12.90
CA GLU A 170 -7.76 3.72 -12.18
C GLU A 170 -6.50 3.26 -12.92
N GLN A 171 -6.62 2.71 -14.13
CA GLN A 171 -5.48 2.18 -14.88
C GLN A 171 -4.30 3.17 -15.02
N LYS A 172 -4.61 4.45 -15.19
CA LYS A 172 -3.59 5.51 -15.34
C LYS A 172 -2.85 5.80 -14.04
N ASP A 173 -3.52 5.61 -12.91
CA ASP A 173 -3.01 5.91 -11.57
C ASP A 173 -2.48 4.65 -10.87
N CYS A 174 -2.62 3.48 -11.52
CA CYS A 174 -2.15 2.21 -10.99
C CYS A 174 -0.63 2.21 -10.82
N GLY A 175 -0.16 1.83 -9.64
CA GLY A 175 1.25 1.85 -9.28
C GLY A 175 1.78 3.19 -8.78
N SER A 176 1.03 4.28 -8.94
CA SER A 176 1.42 5.57 -8.39
C SER A 176 1.17 5.65 -6.87
N LEU A 177 1.97 6.50 -6.20
CA LEU A 177 1.70 6.92 -4.82
C LEU A 177 0.54 7.93 -4.89
N GLY A 178 -0.67 7.49 -4.59
CA GLY A 178 -1.86 8.33 -4.63
C GLY A 178 -3.11 7.56 -4.20
N ASN A 179 -4.28 8.07 -4.52
CA ASN A 179 -5.57 7.54 -4.05
C ASN A 179 -5.97 6.17 -4.61
N SER A 180 -5.24 5.63 -5.59
CA SER A 180 -5.53 4.31 -6.18
C SER A 180 -5.01 3.18 -5.29
N ARG A 181 -5.82 2.16 -5.09
CA ARG A 181 -5.44 0.90 -4.43
C ARG A 181 -4.81 -0.10 -5.40
N CYS A 182 -4.78 0.22 -6.69
CA CYS A 182 -4.05 -0.57 -7.66
C CYS A 182 -2.55 -0.44 -7.45
N ILE A 183 -1.89 -1.56 -7.15
CA ILE A 183 -0.44 -1.58 -6.94
C ILE A 183 0.31 -1.72 -8.26
N SER A 184 -0.16 -2.61 -9.11
CA SER A 184 0.47 -2.93 -10.39
C SER A 184 -0.49 -3.68 -11.30
N TYR A 185 -0.21 -3.68 -12.59
CA TYR A 185 -0.86 -4.58 -13.54
C TYR A 185 0.14 -5.02 -14.61
N ALA A 186 -0.10 -6.21 -15.16
CA ALA A 186 0.72 -6.76 -16.22
C ALA A 186 -0.12 -7.60 -17.18
N SER A 187 0.30 -7.63 -18.45
CA SER A 187 -0.25 -8.57 -19.44
C SER A 187 0.46 -9.92 -19.34
N ILE A 188 -0.30 -10.98 -19.24
CA ILE A 188 0.22 -12.34 -19.19
C ILE A 188 0.34 -12.88 -20.62
N ASN A 189 1.52 -12.76 -21.20
CA ASN A 189 1.78 -13.13 -22.60
C ASN A 189 2.40 -14.52 -22.76
N GLY A 190 2.92 -15.09 -21.69
CA GLY A 190 3.60 -16.39 -21.66
C GLY A 190 3.16 -17.24 -20.46
N GLU A 191 3.60 -18.49 -20.49
CA GLU A 191 3.41 -19.42 -19.39
C GLU A 191 4.32 -19.05 -18.22
N LEU A 192 3.75 -18.87 -17.04
CA LEU A 192 4.47 -18.53 -15.82
C LEU A 192 4.76 -19.82 -15.02
N THR A 193 5.93 -20.41 -15.24
CA THR A 193 6.32 -21.70 -14.63
C THR A 193 7.32 -21.56 -13.47
N THR A 194 7.72 -20.33 -13.13
CA THR A 194 8.73 -20.07 -12.11
C THR A 194 8.12 -19.80 -10.73
N ASN A 195 8.89 -20.13 -9.68
CA ASN A 195 8.49 -19.84 -8.29
C ASN A 195 8.62 -18.36 -7.92
N THR A 196 9.11 -17.52 -8.81
CA THR A 196 9.27 -16.07 -8.64
C THR A 196 8.96 -15.38 -9.96
N VAL A 197 8.05 -14.42 -9.89
CA VAL A 197 7.55 -13.65 -11.05
C VAL A 197 7.75 -12.16 -10.79
#